data_238b032bd96b53cae00fddf93e77c279
#
_entry.id   238b032bd96b53cae00fddf93e77c279
#
_cell.length_a   1.000
_cell.length_b   1.000
_cell.length_c   1.000
_cell.angle_alpha   90.00
_cell.angle_beta   90.00
_cell.angle_gamma   90.00
#
_symmetry.space_group_name_H-M   'P 1'
#
loop_
_entity.id
_entity.type
_entity.pdbx_description
1 polymer ?
#
loop_
_entity_poly.entity_id
_entity_poly.type
_entity_poly.pdbx_seq_one_letter_code
_entity_poly.pdbx_strand_id
1 'polypeptide(L)'
;MLNNPALLERVDGHALFANAAAMKAAGITAATKDPSGGRLERAADGSPTGVFVDNAMALMERVVPAPTKQQLRSQIIGAIKEANRWGLTGVHDAGVPRAIIDIYEEIARDGAYDLRNYVMVANSDSAINYYLGRGPQNDLYDGRLWIRSIKIVADGALGSRGAALLEPYADDAKNNGLVTVPAGRVHDVAVRALKAGFQVNVHAIGDRANRTVLNEFEQALKEVPVPDHRFRIEHAQIIHPDDLPRFAELGVIPSMQASHQTSDMYWAVNRIGPTRVLGAYAWRTLLNSGVIPNGSDFPVEQVNPLISFHSAVSRQDANNWPAGGWYAEQRMTREEALKSMTLWPAYAAFMEKESGSLEPGKFADFVILDQDIMQIPAELILKTNVVATYLGGKQVYQRPVQ
;
A
#
# COMPACT_ATOMS: atom_id res chain seq x y z
N MET A 1 -30.26 1.20 -15.45
CA MET A 1 -28.86 0.71 -15.50
C MET A 1 -28.67 -0.63 -16.23
N LEU A 2 -29.72 -1.36 -16.58
CA LEU A 2 -29.57 -2.68 -17.21
C LEU A 2 -28.94 -2.65 -18.61
N ASN A 3 -29.05 -1.56 -19.35
CA ASN A 3 -28.57 -1.45 -20.74
C ASN A 3 -27.23 -0.73 -20.90
N ASN A 4 -26.72 -0.04 -19.87
CA ASN A 4 -25.44 0.61 -19.92
C ASN A 4 -24.36 -0.28 -19.29
N PRO A 5 -23.15 -0.40 -19.88
CA PRO A 5 -22.03 -1.02 -19.22
C PRO A 5 -21.73 -0.35 -17.88
N ALA A 6 -21.60 -1.15 -16.83
CA ALA A 6 -21.26 -0.68 -15.49
C ALA A 6 -20.22 -1.60 -14.86
N LEU A 7 -19.21 -0.98 -14.24
CA LEU A 7 -18.19 -1.64 -13.46
C LEU A 7 -18.21 -1.04 -12.05
N LEU A 8 -18.14 -1.88 -11.04
CA LEU A 8 -17.98 -1.54 -9.64
C LEU A 8 -16.68 -2.17 -9.17
N GLU A 9 -15.67 -1.37 -8.96
CA GLU A 9 -14.41 -1.83 -8.41
C GLU A 9 -14.49 -1.87 -6.89
N ARG A 10 -13.97 -2.94 -6.31
CA ARG A 10 -13.83 -3.07 -4.88
C ARG A 10 -12.72 -2.11 -4.42
N VAL A 11 -12.93 -1.46 -3.28
CA VAL A 11 -12.06 -0.39 -2.81
C VAL A 11 -10.60 -0.81 -2.61
N ASP A 12 -10.34 -2.09 -2.39
CA ASP A 12 -9.00 -2.65 -2.24
C ASP A 12 -8.29 -2.96 -3.58
N GLY A 13 -8.96 -2.71 -4.73
CA GLY A 13 -8.38 -2.93 -6.05
C GLY A 13 -8.15 -4.40 -6.43
N HIS A 14 -8.65 -5.36 -5.64
CA HIS A 14 -8.43 -6.80 -5.86
C HIS A 14 -9.66 -7.56 -6.38
N ALA A 15 -10.76 -6.87 -6.65
CA ALA A 15 -11.92 -7.43 -7.32
C ALA A 15 -12.76 -6.34 -7.99
N LEU A 16 -13.46 -6.70 -9.07
CA LEU A 16 -14.49 -5.85 -9.66
C LEU A 16 -15.74 -6.66 -9.99
N PHE A 17 -16.87 -5.97 -10.03
CA PHE A 17 -18.13 -6.50 -10.52
C PHE A 17 -18.54 -5.79 -11.81
N ALA A 18 -18.83 -6.58 -12.84
CA ALA A 18 -19.30 -6.11 -14.14
C ALA A 18 -20.75 -6.58 -14.38
N ASN A 19 -21.61 -5.68 -14.81
CA ASN A 19 -22.94 -6.10 -15.24
C ASN A 19 -22.91 -6.82 -16.62
N ALA A 20 -24.03 -7.44 -17.02
CA ALA A 20 -24.12 -8.17 -18.27
C ALA A 20 -23.78 -7.32 -19.51
N ALA A 21 -24.12 -6.02 -19.50
CA ALA A 21 -23.80 -5.12 -20.60
C ALA A 21 -22.28 -4.87 -20.71
N ALA A 22 -21.59 -4.70 -19.58
CA ALA A 22 -20.13 -4.54 -19.53
C ALA A 22 -19.42 -5.83 -19.96
N MET A 23 -19.85 -7.00 -19.46
CA MET A 23 -19.31 -8.30 -19.88
C MET A 23 -19.47 -8.53 -21.38
N LYS A 24 -20.64 -8.18 -21.93
CA LYS A 24 -20.89 -8.25 -23.36
C LYS A 24 -19.94 -7.34 -24.15
N ALA A 25 -19.74 -6.11 -23.73
CA ALA A 25 -18.81 -5.16 -24.36
C ALA A 25 -17.37 -5.67 -24.34
N ALA A 26 -16.96 -6.38 -23.29
CA ALA A 26 -15.63 -6.99 -23.15
C ALA A 26 -15.50 -8.36 -23.83
N GLY A 27 -16.59 -8.93 -24.38
CA GLY A 27 -16.61 -10.26 -25.00
C GLY A 27 -16.44 -11.40 -24.00
N ILE A 28 -16.86 -11.20 -22.75
CA ILE A 28 -16.81 -12.23 -21.70
C ILE A 28 -17.94 -13.22 -21.87
N THR A 29 -17.61 -14.52 -21.87
CA THR A 29 -18.54 -15.64 -22.05
C THR A 29 -18.19 -16.80 -21.10
N ALA A 30 -19.00 -17.85 -21.08
CA ALA A 30 -18.69 -19.08 -20.36
C ALA A 30 -17.37 -19.74 -20.81
N ALA A 31 -16.96 -19.52 -22.08
CA ALA A 31 -15.69 -20.03 -22.61
C ALA A 31 -14.45 -19.16 -22.24
N THR A 32 -14.63 -18.00 -21.67
CA THR A 32 -13.51 -17.13 -21.25
C THR A 32 -12.70 -17.85 -20.16
N LYS A 33 -11.39 -18.00 -20.40
CA LYS A 33 -10.48 -18.66 -19.44
C LYS A 33 -9.99 -17.67 -18.38
N ASP A 34 -9.71 -18.18 -17.20
CA ASP A 34 -9.05 -17.42 -16.16
C ASP A 34 -7.60 -17.13 -16.58
N PRO A 35 -7.13 -15.88 -16.46
CA PRO A 35 -5.72 -15.56 -16.68
C PRO A 35 -4.88 -16.06 -15.51
N SER A 36 -3.58 -16.23 -15.75
CA SER A 36 -2.64 -16.54 -14.66
C SER A 36 -2.69 -15.45 -13.58
N GLY A 37 -2.82 -15.85 -12.32
CA GLY A 37 -2.95 -14.93 -11.20
C GLY A 37 -4.31 -14.22 -11.11
N GLY A 38 -5.34 -14.69 -11.81
CA GLY A 38 -6.69 -14.14 -11.75
C GLY A 38 -7.76 -15.20 -11.82
N ARG A 39 -8.97 -14.85 -11.37
CA ARG A 39 -10.12 -15.76 -11.35
C ARG A 39 -11.41 -15.05 -11.74
N LEU A 40 -12.20 -15.68 -12.62
CA LEU A 40 -13.59 -15.31 -12.89
C LEU A 40 -14.50 -16.18 -12.02
N GLU A 41 -15.32 -15.56 -11.19
CA GLU A 41 -16.32 -16.30 -10.41
C GLU A 41 -17.43 -16.78 -11.33
N ARG A 42 -17.81 -18.06 -11.17
CA ARG A 42 -18.78 -18.73 -12.03
C ARG A 42 -19.96 -19.27 -11.24
N ALA A 43 -21.12 -19.23 -11.85
CA ALA A 43 -22.29 -19.93 -11.36
C ALA A 43 -22.17 -21.46 -11.57
N ALA A 44 -23.08 -22.21 -10.99
CA ALA A 44 -23.07 -23.68 -11.08
C ALA A 44 -23.17 -24.23 -12.53
N ASP A 45 -23.74 -23.45 -13.45
CA ASP A 45 -23.81 -23.77 -14.88
C ASP A 45 -22.57 -23.38 -15.70
N GLY A 46 -21.54 -22.84 -15.02
CA GLY A 46 -20.29 -22.35 -15.61
C GLY A 46 -20.35 -20.95 -16.20
N SER A 47 -21.49 -20.25 -16.14
CA SER A 47 -21.62 -18.87 -16.60
C SER A 47 -20.87 -17.89 -15.68
N PRO A 48 -20.22 -16.83 -16.23
CA PRO A 48 -19.60 -15.79 -15.41
C PRO A 48 -20.65 -15.05 -14.56
N THR A 49 -20.37 -14.89 -13.26
CA THR A 49 -21.25 -14.14 -12.34
C THR A 49 -21.12 -12.63 -12.47
N GLY A 50 -20.07 -12.18 -13.16
CA GLY A 50 -19.67 -10.77 -13.25
C GLY A 50 -18.59 -10.36 -12.25
N VAL A 51 -18.16 -11.25 -11.36
CA VAL A 51 -17.08 -10.98 -10.42
C VAL A 51 -15.74 -11.44 -10.98
N PHE A 52 -14.77 -10.52 -11.03
CA PHE A 52 -13.41 -10.73 -11.52
C PHE A 52 -12.43 -10.42 -10.37
N VAL A 53 -11.49 -11.32 -10.13
CA VAL A 53 -10.54 -11.24 -9.01
C VAL A 53 -9.12 -11.12 -9.56
N ASP A 54 -8.34 -10.19 -8.99
CA ASP A 54 -6.93 -9.92 -9.29
C ASP A 54 -6.68 -9.77 -10.81
N ASN A 55 -5.72 -10.48 -11.42
CA ASN A 55 -5.36 -10.32 -12.84
C ASN A 55 -6.55 -10.53 -13.81
N ALA A 56 -7.67 -11.11 -13.35
CA ALA A 56 -8.86 -11.20 -14.19
C ALA A 56 -9.55 -9.85 -14.42
N MET A 57 -9.33 -8.85 -13.57
CA MET A 57 -9.88 -7.50 -13.73
C MET A 57 -9.45 -6.89 -15.06
N ALA A 58 -8.21 -7.13 -15.50
CA ALA A 58 -7.67 -6.65 -16.77
C ALA A 58 -8.52 -7.04 -18.00
N LEU A 59 -9.30 -8.13 -17.91
CA LEU A 59 -10.24 -8.52 -18.98
C LEU A 59 -11.35 -7.49 -19.17
N MET A 60 -11.69 -6.75 -18.12
CA MET A 60 -12.71 -5.70 -18.15
C MET A 60 -12.09 -4.32 -18.37
N GLU A 61 -10.95 -4.03 -17.74
CA GLU A 61 -10.28 -2.73 -17.80
C GLU A 61 -9.90 -2.32 -19.22
N ARG A 62 -9.53 -3.27 -20.07
CA ARG A 62 -9.16 -3.04 -21.48
C ARG A 62 -10.25 -2.38 -22.33
N VAL A 63 -11.50 -2.42 -21.89
CA VAL A 63 -12.64 -1.81 -22.61
C VAL A 63 -13.12 -0.52 -21.95
N VAL A 64 -12.52 -0.13 -20.83
CA VAL A 64 -12.79 1.15 -20.16
C VAL A 64 -12.02 2.25 -20.90
N PRO A 65 -12.67 3.35 -21.31
CA PRO A 65 -11.97 4.47 -21.93
C PRO A 65 -10.92 5.06 -21.00
N ALA A 66 -9.69 5.19 -21.48
CA ALA A 66 -8.63 5.82 -20.70
C ALA A 66 -8.94 7.32 -20.43
N PRO A 67 -8.68 7.82 -19.22
CA PRO A 67 -8.83 9.24 -18.94
C PRO A 67 -7.83 10.06 -19.74
N THR A 68 -8.24 11.27 -20.13
CA THR A 68 -7.34 12.21 -20.80
C THR A 68 -6.26 12.71 -19.84
N LYS A 69 -5.13 13.17 -20.38
CA LYS A 69 -4.03 13.75 -19.59
C LYS A 69 -4.52 14.90 -18.69
N GLN A 70 -5.44 15.75 -19.20
CA GLN A 70 -5.99 16.86 -18.43
C GLN A 70 -6.85 16.39 -17.26
N GLN A 71 -7.64 15.33 -17.46
CA GLN A 71 -8.41 14.70 -16.37
C GLN A 71 -7.48 14.13 -15.31
N LEU A 72 -6.46 13.37 -15.69
CA LEU A 72 -5.44 12.84 -14.78
C LEU A 72 -4.76 13.94 -13.98
N ARG A 73 -4.31 15.01 -14.66
CA ARG A 73 -3.71 16.16 -13.98
C ARG A 73 -4.65 16.80 -12.95
N SER A 74 -5.92 16.96 -13.29
CA SER A 74 -6.93 17.53 -12.37
C SER A 74 -7.19 16.61 -11.17
N GLN A 75 -7.23 15.29 -11.40
CA GLN A 75 -7.38 14.28 -10.34
C GLN A 75 -6.19 14.30 -9.38
N ILE A 76 -4.95 14.34 -9.91
CA ILE A 76 -3.72 14.40 -9.11
C ILE A 76 -3.71 15.65 -8.23
N ILE A 77 -4.01 16.83 -8.78
CA ILE A 77 -4.07 18.08 -8.03
C ILE A 77 -5.17 18.01 -6.95
N GLY A 78 -6.30 17.40 -7.26
CA GLY A 78 -7.39 17.15 -6.30
C GLY A 78 -6.93 16.25 -5.15
N ALA A 79 -6.23 15.16 -5.45
CA ALA A 79 -5.69 14.22 -4.46
C ALA A 79 -4.63 14.89 -3.55
N ILE A 80 -3.75 15.72 -4.11
CA ILE A 80 -2.77 16.51 -3.34
C ILE A 80 -3.48 17.43 -2.33
N LYS A 81 -4.52 18.16 -2.77
CA LYS A 81 -5.29 19.04 -1.90
C LYS A 81 -5.99 18.27 -0.78
N GLU A 82 -6.53 17.10 -1.11
CA GLU A 82 -7.17 16.24 -0.11
C GLU A 82 -6.16 15.70 0.90
N ALA A 83 -4.99 15.25 0.47
CA ALA A 83 -3.89 14.85 1.35
C ALA A 83 -3.49 15.98 2.30
N ASN A 84 -3.29 17.19 1.78
CA ASN A 84 -2.95 18.36 2.59
C ASN A 84 -4.05 18.73 3.59
N ARG A 85 -5.33 18.55 3.22
CA ARG A 85 -6.47 18.77 4.11
C ARG A 85 -6.44 17.87 5.34
N TRP A 86 -5.89 16.68 5.20
CA TRP A 86 -5.71 15.72 6.28
C TRP A 86 -4.35 15.79 6.97
N GLY A 87 -3.55 16.83 6.68
CA GLY A 87 -2.28 17.07 7.35
C GLY A 87 -1.10 16.31 6.75
N LEU A 88 -1.30 15.63 5.62
CA LEU A 88 -0.21 14.93 4.96
C LEU A 88 0.68 15.90 4.18
N THR A 89 1.98 15.81 4.42
CA THR A 89 3.02 16.58 3.71
C THR A 89 3.81 15.70 2.75
N GLY A 90 3.74 14.38 2.92
CA GLY A 90 4.41 13.40 2.07
C GLY A 90 3.64 12.10 1.96
N VAL A 91 3.82 11.41 0.84
CA VAL A 91 3.25 10.09 0.56
C VAL A 91 4.27 9.18 -0.11
N HIS A 92 4.06 7.87 0.01
CA HIS A 92 4.73 6.85 -0.79
C HIS A 92 3.70 6.29 -1.76
N ASP A 93 3.88 6.56 -3.04
CA ASP A 93 2.88 6.25 -4.07
C ASP A 93 3.26 4.96 -4.81
N ALA A 94 2.45 3.94 -4.61
CA ALA A 94 2.79 2.56 -4.93
C ALA A 94 2.30 2.12 -6.32
N GLY A 95 3.24 1.75 -7.21
CA GLY A 95 2.91 1.13 -8.50
C GLY A 95 2.58 2.13 -9.60
N VAL A 96 3.26 3.27 -9.62
CA VAL A 96 2.95 4.39 -10.53
C VAL A 96 3.45 4.09 -11.95
N PRO A 97 2.57 4.08 -12.97
CA PRO A 97 2.97 3.99 -14.37
C PRO A 97 3.80 5.21 -14.82
N ARG A 98 4.76 4.99 -15.72
CA ARG A 98 5.62 6.07 -16.24
C ARG A 98 4.82 7.28 -16.74
N ALA A 99 3.73 7.07 -17.47
CA ALA A 99 2.92 8.17 -18.00
C ALA A 99 2.32 9.06 -16.87
N ILE A 100 2.05 8.51 -15.71
CA ILE A 100 1.59 9.28 -14.53
C ILE A 100 2.77 10.01 -13.89
N ILE A 101 3.95 9.39 -13.81
CA ILE A 101 5.17 10.06 -13.32
C ILE A 101 5.52 11.26 -14.20
N ASP A 102 5.41 11.14 -15.52
CA ASP A 102 5.61 12.25 -16.45
C ASP A 102 4.65 13.44 -16.14
N ILE A 103 3.39 13.14 -15.72
CA ILE A 103 2.42 14.18 -15.29
C ILE A 103 2.82 14.78 -13.93
N TYR A 104 3.32 13.96 -12.98
CA TYR A 104 3.84 14.47 -11.70
C TYR A 104 4.97 15.47 -11.92
N GLU A 105 5.92 15.14 -12.79
CA GLU A 105 7.02 16.05 -13.15
C GLU A 105 6.52 17.35 -13.79
N GLU A 106 5.50 17.29 -14.65
CA GLU A 106 4.90 18.48 -15.23
C GLU A 106 4.25 19.38 -14.17
N ILE A 107 3.44 18.78 -13.28
CA ILE A 107 2.79 19.53 -12.19
C ILE A 107 3.83 20.14 -11.27
N ALA A 108 4.91 19.41 -10.96
CA ALA A 108 6.00 19.89 -10.12
C ALA A 108 6.78 21.03 -10.78
N ARG A 109 7.06 20.93 -12.08
CA ARG A 109 7.72 21.97 -12.87
C ARG A 109 6.91 23.26 -12.93
N ASP A 110 5.57 23.13 -12.97
CA ASP A 110 4.65 24.27 -12.92
C ASP A 110 4.49 24.86 -11.50
N GLY A 111 5.16 24.30 -10.49
CA GLY A 111 5.09 24.75 -9.08
C GLY A 111 3.77 24.44 -8.40
N ALA A 112 2.98 23.49 -8.94
CA ALA A 112 1.66 23.11 -8.41
C ALA A 112 1.62 21.78 -7.66
N TYR A 113 2.79 21.13 -7.46
CA TYR A 113 2.91 19.85 -6.73
C TYR A 113 3.18 20.11 -5.25
N ASP A 114 2.16 20.50 -4.50
CA ASP A 114 2.25 20.85 -3.08
C ASP A 114 2.21 19.61 -2.17
N LEU A 115 3.07 18.61 -2.45
CA LEU A 115 3.22 17.37 -1.68
C LEU A 115 4.64 16.82 -1.93
N ARG A 116 5.21 16.05 -1.01
CA ARG A 116 6.38 15.21 -1.30
C ARG A 116 5.92 13.82 -1.66
N ASN A 117 6.51 13.26 -2.69
CA ASN A 117 6.12 11.94 -3.18
C ASN A 117 7.34 11.04 -3.40
N TYR A 118 7.37 9.93 -2.65
CA TYR A 118 8.28 8.83 -2.90
C TYR A 118 7.62 7.85 -3.85
N VAL A 119 7.98 7.94 -5.13
CA VAL A 119 7.35 7.20 -6.21
C VAL A 119 7.94 5.80 -6.32
N MET A 120 7.09 4.79 -6.24
CA MET A 120 7.41 3.40 -6.53
C MET A 120 6.95 3.07 -7.94
N VAL A 121 7.90 2.89 -8.86
CA VAL A 121 7.65 2.63 -10.28
C VAL A 121 6.90 1.32 -10.46
N ALA A 122 5.87 1.31 -11.30
CA ALA A 122 5.08 0.12 -11.62
C ALA A 122 5.94 -1.02 -12.22
N ASN A 123 5.59 -2.28 -11.90
CA ASN A 123 6.25 -3.49 -12.40
C ASN A 123 5.97 -3.74 -13.89
N SER A 124 6.46 -2.85 -14.76
CA SER A 124 6.49 -3.09 -16.20
C SER A 124 7.93 -3.03 -16.72
N ASP A 125 8.31 -3.94 -17.60
CA ASP A 125 9.70 -4.02 -18.09
C ASP A 125 10.15 -2.71 -18.75
N SER A 126 9.25 -2.03 -19.47
CA SER A 126 9.56 -0.75 -20.10
C SER A 126 9.86 0.36 -19.09
N ALA A 127 9.06 0.45 -18.01
CA ALA A 127 9.28 1.44 -16.95
C ALA A 127 10.53 1.10 -16.14
N ILE A 128 10.69 -0.17 -15.75
CA ILE A 128 11.86 -0.66 -15.00
C ILE A 128 13.14 -0.37 -15.79
N ASN A 129 13.22 -0.78 -17.06
CA ASN A 129 14.40 -0.54 -17.90
C ASN A 129 14.72 0.96 -18.03
N TYR A 130 13.69 1.79 -18.19
CA TYR A 130 13.86 3.23 -18.30
C TYR A 130 14.45 3.85 -17.04
N TYR A 131 13.90 3.53 -15.86
CA TYR A 131 14.36 4.13 -14.60
C TYR A 131 15.67 3.54 -14.11
N LEU A 132 15.89 2.22 -14.22
CA LEU A 132 17.16 1.60 -13.84
C LEU A 132 18.31 2.14 -14.69
N GLY A 133 18.07 2.40 -15.99
CA GLY A 133 19.09 2.99 -16.88
C GLY A 133 19.46 4.44 -16.55
N ARG A 134 18.61 5.16 -15.80
CA ARG A 134 18.85 6.56 -15.37
C ARG A 134 19.47 6.66 -13.98
N GLY A 135 19.37 5.60 -13.19
CA GLY A 135 19.70 5.62 -11.78
C GLY A 135 18.63 6.29 -10.89
N PRO A 136 18.78 6.19 -9.57
CA PRO A 136 17.86 6.81 -8.60
C PRO A 136 17.81 8.33 -8.79
N GLN A 137 16.61 8.86 -8.83
CA GLN A 137 16.34 10.30 -8.92
C GLN A 137 15.81 10.78 -7.56
N ASN A 138 16.62 11.53 -6.87
CA ASN A 138 16.33 12.05 -5.55
C ASN A 138 16.12 13.56 -5.61
N ASP A 139 15.34 14.10 -4.70
CA ASP A 139 15.20 15.54 -4.44
C ASP A 139 14.84 16.36 -5.69
N LEU A 140 14.04 15.79 -6.60
CA LEU A 140 13.60 16.51 -7.78
C LEU A 140 12.60 17.61 -7.41
N TYR A 141 12.70 18.77 -8.10
CA TYR A 141 11.78 19.91 -7.95
C TYR A 141 11.67 20.39 -6.48
N ASP A 142 12.80 20.72 -5.87
CA ASP A 142 12.89 21.18 -4.49
C ASP A 142 12.29 20.18 -3.48
N GLY A 143 12.62 18.89 -3.65
CA GLY A 143 12.16 17.85 -2.79
C GLY A 143 10.68 17.49 -2.96
N ARG A 144 10.13 17.61 -4.14
CA ARG A 144 8.76 17.17 -4.42
C ARG A 144 8.67 15.73 -4.85
N LEU A 145 9.68 15.24 -5.59
CA LEU A 145 9.66 13.87 -6.12
C LEU A 145 10.95 13.12 -5.83
N TRP A 146 10.80 11.87 -5.40
CA TRP A 146 11.86 10.85 -5.32
C TRP A 146 11.43 9.66 -6.15
N ILE A 147 12.24 9.23 -7.13
CA ILE A 147 11.96 8.09 -8.00
C ILE A 147 13.14 7.14 -7.88
N ARG A 148 13.08 6.23 -6.90
CA ARG A 148 14.17 5.30 -6.63
C ARG A 148 13.71 3.91 -6.15
N SER A 149 12.46 3.57 -6.37
CA SER A 149 11.93 2.26 -6.00
C SER A 149 11.01 1.68 -7.06
N ILE A 150 10.87 0.34 -7.02
CA ILE A 150 10.01 -0.44 -7.90
C ILE A 150 8.98 -1.14 -7.04
N LYS A 151 7.69 -1.11 -7.44
CA LYS A 151 6.59 -1.81 -6.77
C LYS A 151 6.21 -3.07 -7.54
N ILE A 152 6.14 -4.19 -6.82
CA ILE A 152 5.64 -5.47 -7.33
C ILE A 152 4.43 -5.88 -6.48
N VAL A 153 3.46 -6.55 -7.08
CA VAL A 153 2.33 -7.17 -6.38
C VAL A 153 2.48 -8.68 -6.53
N ALA A 154 2.75 -9.40 -5.41
CA ALA A 154 3.07 -10.83 -5.46
C ALA A 154 1.84 -11.72 -5.32
N ASP A 155 0.78 -11.26 -4.66
CA ASP A 155 -0.47 -12.00 -4.46
C ASP A 155 -1.68 -11.05 -4.38
N GLY A 156 -2.85 -11.59 -4.13
CA GLY A 156 -4.08 -10.82 -3.97
C GLY A 156 -4.41 -10.51 -2.50
N ALA A 157 -5.61 -9.98 -2.25
CA ALA A 157 -6.07 -9.58 -0.91
C ALA A 157 -6.71 -10.75 -0.13
N LEU A 158 -6.68 -10.63 1.21
CA LEU A 158 -7.29 -11.62 2.11
C LEU A 158 -8.82 -11.66 1.94
N GLY A 159 -9.45 -10.50 1.82
CA GLY A 159 -10.91 -10.38 1.71
C GLY A 159 -11.50 -11.04 0.46
N SER A 160 -10.82 -10.95 -0.69
CA SER A 160 -11.19 -11.60 -1.96
C SER A 160 -10.80 -13.08 -2.03
N ARG A 161 -10.13 -13.60 -1.01
CA ARG A 161 -9.47 -14.92 -1.01
C ARG A 161 -8.44 -15.07 -2.14
N GLY A 162 -7.78 -13.95 -2.49
CA GLY A 162 -6.66 -13.88 -3.42
C GLY A 162 -5.30 -13.99 -2.75
N ALA A 163 -5.18 -13.66 -1.45
CA ALA A 163 -3.93 -13.76 -0.71
C ALA A 163 -3.38 -15.20 -0.75
N ALA A 164 -2.11 -15.35 -1.14
CA ALA A 164 -1.48 -16.65 -1.33
C ALA A 164 -1.08 -17.26 0.01
N LEU A 165 -1.75 -18.34 0.41
CA LEU A 165 -1.57 -19.01 1.68
C LEU A 165 -0.83 -20.33 1.54
N LEU A 166 -0.07 -20.73 2.58
CA LEU A 166 0.57 -22.04 2.70
C LEU A 166 -0.48 -23.15 2.83
N GLU A 167 -1.47 -22.93 3.69
CA GLU A 167 -2.62 -23.82 3.89
C GLU A 167 -3.88 -23.18 3.29
N PRO A 168 -4.87 -23.98 2.85
CA PRO A 168 -6.12 -23.44 2.32
C PRO A 168 -6.82 -22.44 3.24
N TYR A 169 -7.65 -21.59 2.69
CA TYR A 169 -8.54 -20.75 3.48
C TYR A 169 -9.41 -21.60 4.42
N ALA A 170 -9.62 -21.14 5.64
CA ALA A 170 -10.42 -21.87 6.62
C ALA A 170 -11.90 -22.00 6.19
N ASP A 171 -12.39 -21.03 5.44
CA ASP A 171 -13.74 -20.97 4.90
C ASP A 171 -13.82 -21.35 3.40
N ASP A 172 -12.73 -21.85 2.80
CA ASP A 172 -12.68 -22.35 1.42
C ASP A 172 -11.51 -23.35 1.27
N ALA A 173 -11.76 -24.60 1.65
CA ALA A 173 -10.75 -25.66 1.74
C ALA A 173 -10.09 -26.08 0.41
N LYS A 174 -10.53 -25.53 -0.74
CA LYS A 174 -9.94 -25.78 -2.05
C LYS A 174 -9.15 -24.60 -2.60
N ASN A 175 -9.06 -23.53 -1.86
CA ASN A 175 -8.48 -22.28 -2.28
C ASN A 175 -7.27 -21.91 -1.41
N ASN A 176 -6.10 -21.75 -2.02
CA ASN A 176 -4.86 -21.27 -1.39
C ASN A 176 -4.49 -19.86 -1.87
N GLY A 177 -5.41 -19.11 -2.49
CA GLY A 177 -5.14 -17.81 -3.09
C GLY A 177 -4.38 -17.86 -4.41
N LEU A 178 -3.95 -16.70 -4.87
CA LEU A 178 -3.38 -16.47 -6.19
C LEU A 178 -1.97 -15.88 -6.07
N VAL A 179 -1.05 -16.36 -6.90
CA VAL A 179 0.24 -15.70 -7.14
C VAL A 179 0.09 -14.87 -8.41
N THR A 180 0.33 -13.57 -8.34
CA THR A 180 0.03 -12.62 -9.42
C THR A 180 1.21 -12.34 -10.35
N VAL A 181 2.41 -12.77 -9.95
CA VAL A 181 3.64 -12.62 -10.75
C VAL A 181 4.29 -13.98 -11.05
N PRO A 182 5.02 -14.12 -12.15
CA PRO A 182 5.79 -15.33 -12.43
C PRO A 182 6.84 -15.62 -11.34
N ALA A 183 7.11 -16.89 -11.10
CA ALA A 183 8.19 -17.32 -10.21
C ALA A 183 9.54 -16.72 -10.65
N GLY A 184 10.35 -16.26 -9.70
CA GLY A 184 11.64 -15.62 -9.94
C GLY A 184 11.54 -14.13 -10.37
N ARG A 185 10.33 -13.58 -10.53
CA ARG A 185 10.17 -12.18 -10.94
C ARG A 185 10.70 -11.21 -9.88
N VAL A 186 10.44 -11.47 -8.62
CA VAL A 186 10.95 -10.63 -7.52
C VAL A 186 12.45 -10.67 -7.47
N HIS A 187 13.05 -11.87 -7.60
CA HIS A 187 14.52 -12.06 -7.65
C HIS A 187 15.15 -11.29 -8.83
N ASP A 188 14.64 -11.47 -10.07
CA ASP A 188 15.17 -10.77 -11.25
C ASP A 188 15.16 -9.26 -11.08
N VAL A 189 14.03 -8.71 -10.65
CA VAL A 189 13.88 -7.26 -10.43
C VAL A 189 14.77 -6.79 -9.27
N ALA A 190 14.88 -7.57 -8.19
CA ALA A 190 15.71 -7.23 -7.03
C ALA A 190 17.20 -7.18 -7.39
N VAL A 191 17.72 -8.17 -8.12
CA VAL A 191 19.11 -8.18 -8.60
C VAL A 191 19.41 -6.96 -9.45
N ARG A 192 18.55 -6.65 -10.39
CA ARG A 192 18.71 -5.49 -11.29
C ARG A 192 18.60 -4.17 -10.54
N ALA A 193 17.66 -4.07 -9.59
CA ALA A 193 17.47 -2.90 -8.74
C ALA A 193 18.71 -2.66 -7.85
N LEU A 194 19.25 -3.69 -7.19
CA LEU A 194 20.46 -3.59 -6.37
C LEU A 194 21.65 -3.07 -7.16
N LYS A 195 21.86 -3.60 -8.38
CA LYS A 195 22.93 -3.14 -9.28
C LYS A 195 22.78 -1.67 -9.71
N ALA A 196 21.56 -1.17 -9.75
CA ALA A 196 21.22 0.21 -10.15
C ALA A 196 21.00 1.17 -8.96
N GLY A 197 21.09 0.70 -7.72
CA GLY A 197 20.86 1.52 -6.51
C GLY A 197 19.38 1.82 -6.21
N PHE A 198 18.46 0.98 -6.73
CA PHE A 198 17.03 1.08 -6.47
C PHE A 198 16.58 0.17 -5.34
N GLN A 199 15.53 0.59 -4.63
CA GLN A 199 14.78 -0.22 -3.68
C GLN A 199 13.72 -1.06 -4.42
N VAL A 200 13.35 -2.21 -3.86
CA VAL A 200 12.20 -3.00 -4.31
C VAL A 200 11.19 -3.13 -3.18
N ASN A 201 9.93 -2.84 -3.47
CA ASN A 201 8.82 -2.88 -2.54
C ASN A 201 7.79 -3.88 -3.08
N VAL A 202 7.52 -4.95 -2.33
CA VAL A 202 6.65 -6.02 -2.80
C VAL A 202 5.43 -6.14 -1.91
N HIS A 203 4.23 -6.01 -2.50
CA HIS A 203 3.00 -6.38 -1.83
C HIS A 203 3.00 -7.89 -1.58
N ALA A 204 2.86 -8.28 -0.34
CA ALA A 204 2.63 -9.66 0.06
C ALA A 204 1.72 -9.72 1.30
N ILE A 205 0.52 -10.27 1.10
CA ILE A 205 -0.50 -10.41 2.15
C ILE A 205 -0.46 -11.80 2.76
N GLY A 206 -0.52 -12.86 1.95
CA GLY A 206 -0.53 -14.24 2.43
C GLY A 206 0.83 -14.71 2.93
N ASP A 207 0.82 -15.67 3.84
CA ASP A 207 2.04 -16.25 4.43
C ASP A 207 2.91 -16.98 3.40
N ARG A 208 2.33 -17.59 2.36
CA ARG A 208 3.07 -18.15 1.23
C ARG A 208 3.73 -17.05 0.40
N ALA A 209 3.03 -15.94 0.13
CA ALA A 209 3.60 -14.83 -0.63
C ALA A 209 4.76 -14.19 0.14
N ASN A 210 4.58 -13.90 1.43
CA ASN A 210 5.63 -13.36 2.30
C ASN A 210 6.88 -14.26 2.31
N ARG A 211 6.71 -15.57 2.50
CA ARG A 211 7.80 -16.54 2.44
C ARG A 211 8.53 -16.54 1.10
N THR A 212 7.76 -16.52 0.00
CA THR A 212 8.33 -16.49 -1.35
C THR A 212 9.15 -15.23 -1.59
N VAL A 213 8.61 -14.07 -1.21
CA VAL A 213 9.31 -12.78 -1.36
C VAL A 213 10.58 -12.74 -0.52
N LEU A 214 10.54 -13.19 0.74
CA LEU A 214 11.73 -13.27 1.59
C LEU A 214 12.78 -14.20 0.99
N ASN A 215 12.40 -15.36 0.42
CA ASN A 215 13.31 -16.27 -0.25
C ASN A 215 13.98 -15.63 -1.48
N GLU A 216 13.20 -14.93 -2.31
CA GLU A 216 13.71 -14.28 -3.53
C GLU A 216 14.59 -13.07 -3.19
N PHE A 217 14.27 -12.30 -2.14
CA PHE A 217 15.12 -11.24 -1.62
C PHE A 217 16.44 -11.77 -1.05
N GLU A 218 16.40 -12.87 -0.28
CA GLU A 218 17.58 -13.50 0.27
C GLU A 218 18.54 -13.97 -0.84
N GLN A 219 17.99 -14.57 -1.91
CA GLN A 219 18.79 -14.99 -3.07
C GLN A 219 19.42 -13.79 -3.78
N ALA A 220 18.65 -12.72 -4.02
CA ALA A 220 19.14 -11.51 -4.66
C ALA A 220 20.24 -10.81 -3.84
N LEU A 221 20.09 -10.75 -2.52
CA LEU A 221 21.10 -10.17 -1.60
C LEU A 221 22.38 -11.01 -1.50
N LYS A 222 22.28 -12.34 -1.66
CA LYS A 222 23.46 -13.21 -1.78
C LYS A 222 24.20 -12.98 -3.09
N GLU A 223 23.47 -12.75 -4.20
CA GLU A 223 24.05 -12.46 -5.51
C GLU A 223 24.66 -11.05 -5.59
N VAL A 224 23.97 -10.05 -5.03
CA VAL A 224 24.40 -8.64 -5.04
C VAL A 224 24.31 -8.09 -3.62
N PRO A 225 25.35 -8.26 -2.80
CA PRO A 225 25.35 -7.77 -1.42
C PRO A 225 25.32 -6.24 -1.35
N VAL A 226 24.24 -5.68 -0.85
CA VAL A 226 24.07 -4.25 -0.57
C VAL A 226 23.57 -4.08 0.86
N PRO A 227 24.39 -3.58 1.80
CA PRO A 227 24.01 -3.52 3.22
C PRO A 227 22.80 -2.65 3.52
N ASP A 228 22.64 -1.52 2.82
CA ASP A 228 21.53 -0.57 3.00
C ASP A 228 20.59 -0.59 1.79
N HIS A 229 19.99 -1.74 1.53
CA HIS A 229 19.03 -1.92 0.42
C HIS A 229 17.62 -1.43 0.76
N ARG A 230 17.23 -1.47 2.04
CA ARG A 230 15.91 -1.11 2.59
C ARG A 230 14.74 -1.71 1.79
N PHE A 231 14.89 -2.92 1.29
CA PHE A 231 13.79 -3.61 0.63
C PHE A 231 12.59 -3.72 1.56
N ARG A 232 11.38 -3.61 0.99
CA ARG A 232 10.15 -3.59 1.77
C ARG A 232 9.21 -4.70 1.34
N ILE A 233 8.47 -5.22 2.31
CA ILE A 233 7.25 -5.98 2.06
C ILE A 233 6.09 -5.09 2.50
N GLU A 234 5.32 -4.63 1.51
CA GLU A 234 4.09 -3.88 1.75
C GLU A 234 3.02 -4.82 2.25
N HIS A 235 2.27 -4.39 3.23
CA HIS A 235 1.32 -5.12 4.05
C HIS A 235 2.00 -6.04 5.07
N ALA A 236 2.86 -6.99 4.69
CA ALA A 236 3.43 -7.98 5.61
C ALA A 236 2.35 -8.51 6.56
N GLN A 237 1.18 -8.86 5.98
CA GLN A 237 -0.09 -8.89 6.72
C GLN A 237 -0.29 -10.19 7.48
N ILE A 238 0.02 -11.34 6.85
CA ILE A 238 -0.06 -12.68 7.46
C ILE A 238 1.31 -13.31 7.34
N ILE A 239 1.98 -13.53 8.46
CA ILE A 239 3.35 -14.05 8.48
C ILE A 239 3.36 -15.38 9.23
N HIS A 240 3.96 -16.40 8.61
CA HIS A 240 4.21 -17.65 9.30
C HIS A 240 5.24 -17.41 10.43
N PRO A 241 5.10 -18.00 11.62
CA PRO A 241 6.02 -17.76 12.73
C PRO A 241 7.51 -17.94 12.39
N ASP A 242 7.84 -18.93 11.56
CA ASP A 242 9.24 -19.18 11.12
C ASP A 242 9.81 -18.04 10.25
N ASP A 243 8.95 -17.23 9.62
CA ASP A 243 9.39 -16.15 8.74
C ASP A 243 9.50 -14.81 9.47
N LEU A 244 8.92 -14.66 10.68
CA LEU A 244 9.00 -13.41 11.45
C LEU A 244 10.44 -12.95 11.73
N PRO A 245 11.38 -13.81 12.17
CA PRO A 245 12.78 -13.40 12.40
C PRO A 245 13.51 -12.94 11.14
N ARG A 246 13.13 -13.48 9.98
CA ARG A 246 13.79 -13.23 8.69
C ARG A 246 13.74 -11.78 8.24
N PHE A 247 12.73 -11.01 8.68
CA PHE A 247 12.69 -9.59 8.40
C PHE A 247 13.91 -8.86 8.98
N ALA A 248 14.25 -9.14 10.24
CA ALA A 248 15.44 -8.58 10.89
C ALA A 248 16.74 -9.14 10.28
N GLU A 249 16.82 -10.46 10.06
CA GLU A 249 17.98 -11.15 9.52
C GLU A 249 18.38 -10.65 8.14
N LEU A 250 17.38 -10.37 7.29
CA LEU A 250 17.58 -9.89 5.92
C LEU A 250 17.56 -8.36 5.82
N GLY A 251 17.23 -7.62 6.89
CA GLY A 251 17.07 -6.16 6.84
C GLY A 251 15.87 -5.71 5.98
N VAL A 252 14.87 -6.57 5.83
CA VAL A 252 13.64 -6.26 5.08
C VAL A 252 12.66 -5.50 5.98
N ILE A 253 12.16 -4.38 5.49
CA ILE A 253 11.25 -3.50 6.22
C ILE A 253 9.81 -3.97 6.02
N PRO A 254 9.07 -4.36 7.08
CA PRO A 254 7.63 -4.56 7.00
C PRO A 254 6.94 -3.19 6.94
N SER A 255 6.19 -2.93 5.88
CA SER A 255 5.48 -1.66 5.67
C SER A 255 3.98 -1.91 5.75
N MET A 256 3.34 -1.39 6.77
CA MET A 256 2.03 -1.86 7.22
C MET A 256 0.97 -0.76 7.17
N GLN A 257 -0.30 -1.19 7.24
CA GLN A 257 -1.47 -0.32 7.34
C GLN A 257 -2.24 -0.70 8.61
N ALA A 258 -2.11 0.11 9.66
CA ALA A 258 -2.74 -0.20 10.94
C ALA A 258 -4.28 -0.26 10.85
N SER A 259 -4.89 0.53 9.97
CA SER A 259 -6.32 0.53 9.73
C SER A 259 -6.83 -0.75 9.06
N HIS A 260 -6.04 -1.45 8.25
CA HIS A 260 -6.43 -2.75 7.68
C HIS A 260 -6.83 -3.76 8.77
N GLN A 261 -6.11 -3.76 9.89
CA GLN A 261 -6.48 -4.62 11.02
C GLN A 261 -7.89 -4.31 11.53
N THR A 262 -8.25 -3.03 11.62
CA THR A 262 -9.56 -2.64 12.17
C THR A 262 -10.71 -2.82 11.19
N SER A 263 -10.45 -2.80 9.89
CA SER A 263 -11.45 -3.12 8.87
C SER A 263 -11.60 -4.64 8.67
N ASP A 264 -10.53 -5.41 8.85
CA ASP A 264 -10.49 -6.85 8.59
C ASP A 264 -10.86 -7.72 9.80
N MET A 265 -10.73 -7.22 11.03
CA MET A 265 -10.94 -7.99 12.27
C MET A 265 -12.30 -8.68 12.37
N TYR A 266 -13.31 -8.17 11.67
CA TYR A 266 -14.67 -8.74 11.66
C TYR A 266 -14.76 -10.08 10.93
N TRP A 267 -13.82 -10.38 10.04
CA TRP A 267 -13.88 -11.55 9.19
C TRP A 267 -12.53 -12.28 8.99
N ALA A 268 -11.41 -11.67 9.37
CA ALA A 268 -10.08 -12.24 9.16
C ALA A 268 -9.95 -13.65 9.76
N VAL A 269 -10.45 -13.85 10.99
CA VAL A 269 -10.44 -15.18 11.66
C VAL A 269 -11.20 -16.23 10.86
N ASN A 270 -12.29 -15.85 10.18
CA ASN A 270 -13.05 -16.77 9.34
C ASN A 270 -12.23 -17.19 8.09
N ARG A 271 -11.38 -16.29 7.59
CA ARG A 271 -10.53 -16.57 6.41
C ARG A 271 -9.37 -17.51 6.73
N ILE A 272 -8.67 -17.28 7.85
CA ILE A 272 -7.39 -17.93 8.14
C ILE A 272 -7.41 -18.81 9.41
N GLY A 273 -8.51 -18.82 10.14
CA GLY A 273 -8.65 -19.58 11.36
C GLY A 273 -7.95 -18.96 12.58
N PRO A 274 -8.21 -19.49 13.78
CA PRO A 274 -7.75 -18.88 15.05
C PRO A 274 -6.25 -19.02 15.29
N THR A 275 -5.57 -19.93 14.62
CA THR A 275 -4.12 -20.13 14.79
C THR A 275 -3.32 -19.18 13.91
N ARG A 276 -3.63 -19.10 12.62
CA ARG A 276 -2.88 -18.26 11.66
C ARG A 276 -3.07 -16.77 11.91
N VAL A 277 -4.22 -16.39 12.47
CA VAL A 277 -4.48 -14.98 12.82
C VAL A 277 -3.50 -14.42 13.86
N LEU A 278 -2.85 -15.27 14.67
CA LEU A 278 -1.82 -14.85 15.63
C LEU A 278 -0.56 -14.30 14.95
N GLY A 279 -0.29 -14.69 13.71
CA GLY A 279 0.78 -14.13 12.86
C GLY A 279 0.30 -13.01 11.92
N ALA A 280 -0.98 -12.60 12.02
CA ALA A 280 -1.55 -11.58 11.18
C ALA A 280 -1.62 -10.22 11.91
N TYR A 281 -1.34 -9.14 11.17
CA TYR A 281 -1.34 -7.76 11.71
C TYR A 281 -0.49 -7.64 13.00
N ALA A 282 0.67 -8.33 13.01
CA ALA A 282 1.50 -8.54 14.20
C ALA A 282 2.51 -7.40 14.41
N TRP A 283 2.03 -6.16 14.56
CA TRP A 283 2.86 -4.95 14.63
C TRP A 283 3.92 -5.00 15.72
N ARG A 284 3.52 -5.36 16.94
CA ARG A 284 4.44 -5.45 18.08
C ARG A 284 5.53 -6.48 17.85
N THR A 285 5.16 -7.63 17.29
CA THR A 285 6.12 -8.69 16.98
C THR A 285 7.10 -8.24 15.90
N LEU A 286 6.61 -7.60 14.84
CA LEU A 286 7.43 -7.13 13.73
C LEU A 286 8.29 -5.91 14.07
N LEU A 287 8.00 -5.15 15.14
CA LEU A 287 8.90 -4.10 15.64
C LEU A 287 10.29 -4.61 16.00
N ASN A 288 10.44 -5.91 16.30
CA ASN A 288 11.75 -6.52 16.49
C ASN A 288 12.64 -6.46 15.24
N SER A 289 12.07 -6.25 14.05
CA SER A 289 12.82 -6.03 12.81
C SER A 289 13.34 -4.59 12.64
N GLY A 290 12.97 -3.67 13.54
CA GLY A 290 13.43 -2.29 13.56
C GLY A 290 12.32 -1.28 13.30
N VAL A 291 12.15 -0.82 12.06
CA VAL A 291 11.18 0.21 11.69
C VAL A 291 9.96 -0.39 11.00
N ILE A 292 8.78 0.17 11.27
CA ILE A 292 7.52 -0.19 10.60
C ILE A 292 6.85 1.08 10.07
N PRO A 293 7.06 1.44 8.81
CA PRO A 293 6.28 2.48 8.15
C PRO A 293 4.80 2.11 8.12
N ASN A 294 3.92 3.08 8.36
CA ASN A 294 2.48 2.91 8.40
C ASN A 294 1.81 3.89 7.45
N GLY A 295 0.95 3.40 6.59
CA GLY A 295 0.17 4.17 5.63
C GLY A 295 -1.30 3.79 5.68
N SER A 296 -2.10 4.38 4.79
CA SER A 296 -3.52 4.07 4.65
C SER A 296 -3.80 3.12 3.47
N ASP A 297 -2.87 3.04 2.52
CA ASP A 297 -3.14 2.38 1.24
C ASP A 297 -4.38 2.97 0.54
N PHE A 298 -4.57 4.30 0.69
CA PHE A 298 -5.71 5.00 0.09
C PHE A 298 -5.81 4.69 -1.43
N PRO A 299 -6.98 4.33 -1.94
CA PRO A 299 -8.33 4.46 -1.34
C PRO A 299 -8.84 3.25 -0.57
N VAL A 300 -8.03 2.21 -0.32
CA VAL A 300 -8.45 1.01 0.45
C VAL A 300 -8.97 1.43 1.81
N GLU A 301 -8.19 2.24 2.52
CA GLU A 301 -8.62 2.92 3.72
C GLU A 301 -8.77 4.43 3.47
N GLN A 302 -9.41 5.12 4.40
CA GLN A 302 -9.54 6.57 4.30
C GLN A 302 -8.17 7.25 4.38
N VAL A 303 -8.01 8.36 3.66
CA VAL A 303 -6.75 9.12 3.63
C VAL A 303 -6.38 9.77 4.97
N ASN A 304 -7.33 9.89 5.92
CA ASN A 304 -7.11 10.49 7.23
C ASN A 304 -6.09 9.69 8.08
N PRO A 305 -4.88 10.21 8.33
CA PRO A 305 -3.83 9.50 9.06
C PRO A 305 -4.16 9.26 10.54
N LEU A 306 -5.09 10.01 11.13
CA LEU A 306 -5.50 9.81 12.51
C LEU A 306 -6.24 8.49 12.71
N ILE A 307 -6.85 7.92 11.66
CA ILE A 307 -7.45 6.58 11.70
C ILE A 307 -6.34 5.54 11.89
N SER A 308 -5.27 5.61 11.10
CA SER A 308 -4.12 4.72 11.26
C SER A 308 -3.43 4.88 12.61
N PHE A 309 -3.30 6.11 13.11
CA PHE A 309 -2.75 6.37 14.45
C PHE A 309 -3.63 5.76 15.55
N HIS A 310 -4.95 6.02 15.51
CA HIS A 310 -5.90 5.44 16.45
C HIS A 310 -5.86 3.90 16.43
N SER A 311 -5.91 3.30 15.25
CA SER A 311 -5.85 1.85 15.07
C SER A 311 -4.56 1.24 15.62
N ALA A 312 -3.41 1.90 15.43
CA ALA A 312 -2.12 1.45 15.92
C ALA A 312 -2.05 1.43 17.46
N VAL A 313 -2.60 2.46 18.12
CA VAL A 313 -2.52 2.58 19.60
C VAL A 313 -3.65 1.89 20.34
N SER A 314 -4.83 1.74 19.71
CA SER A 314 -6.01 1.16 20.38
C SER A 314 -6.33 -0.27 19.94
N ARG A 315 -6.02 -0.63 18.68
CA ARG A 315 -6.48 -1.86 18.03
C ARG A 315 -8.01 -1.94 17.98
N GLN A 316 -8.66 -0.78 17.84
CA GLN A 316 -10.11 -0.60 17.79
C GLN A 316 -10.50 0.13 16.52
N ASP A 317 -11.72 -0.11 16.05
CA ASP A 317 -12.30 0.65 14.93
C ASP A 317 -12.70 2.09 15.34
N ALA A 318 -13.30 2.82 14.40
CA ALA A 318 -13.76 4.19 14.63
C ALA A 318 -14.88 4.32 15.68
N ASN A 319 -15.52 3.22 16.07
CA ASN A 319 -16.52 3.16 17.14
C ASN A 319 -15.91 2.71 18.48
N ASN A 320 -14.59 2.60 18.56
CA ASN A 320 -13.84 2.07 19.72
C ASN A 320 -14.20 0.62 20.06
N TRP A 321 -14.52 -0.19 19.06
CA TRP A 321 -14.77 -1.63 19.20
C TRP A 321 -13.58 -2.45 18.65
N PRO A 322 -13.26 -3.63 19.22
CA PRO A 322 -13.82 -4.20 20.46
C PRO A 322 -13.24 -3.53 21.71
N ALA A 323 -14.02 -3.60 22.80
CA ALA A 323 -13.54 -3.13 24.10
C ALA A 323 -12.22 -3.82 24.46
N GLY A 324 -11.21 -3.04 24.85
CA GLY A 324 -9.88 -3.55 25.11
C GLY A 324 -8.98 -3.77 23.87
N GLY A 325 -9.50 -3.67 22.64
CA GLY A 325 -8.75 -3.84 21.38
C GLY A 325 -8.60 -5.29 20.92
N TRP A 326 -8.58 -5.48 19.62
CA TRP A 326 -8.40 -6.78 18.96
C TRP A 326 -6.93 -7.21 19.00
N TYR A 327 -6.60 -8.34 19.67
CA TYR A 327 -5.22 -8.77 19.96
C TYR A 327 -4.37 -7.61 20.48
N ALA A 328 -4.78 -7.09 21.65
CA ALA A 328 -4.27 -5.84 22.24
C ALA A 328 -2.77 -5.85 22.54
N GLU A 329 -2.16 -7.03 22.68
CA GLU A 329 -0.72 -7.22 22.83
C GLU A 329 0.09 -6.76 21.61
N GLN A 330 -0.57 -6.61 20.46
CA GLN A 330 0.03 -6.10 19.23
C GLN A 330 -0.07 -4.57 19.06
N ARG A 331 -0.48 -3.83 20.11
CA ARG A 331 -0.52 -2.35 20.08
C ARG A 331 0.87 -1.74 19.96
N MET A 332 0.91 -0.61 19.31
CA MET A 332 2.02 0.35 19.40
C MET A 332 1.80 1.30 20.56
N THR A 333 2.89 1.77 21.16
CA THR A 333 2.85 2.99 21.98
C THR A 333 2.53 4.20 21.08
N ARG A 334 2.09 5.32 21.68
CA ARG A 334 1.85 6.55 20.90
C ARG A 334 3.10 7.06 20.21
N GLU A 335 4.25 6.94 20.86
CA GLU A 335 5.53 7.33 20.28
C GLU A 335 5.88 6.46 19.07
N GLU A 336 5.72 5.16 19.16
CA GLU A 336 5.92 4.23 18.03
C GLU A 336 4.94 4.52 16.89
N ALA A 337 3.65 4.73 17.21
CA ALA A 337 2.63 5.07 16.23
C ALA A 337 2.95 6.40 15.52
N LEU A 338 3.43 7.41 16.24
CA LEU A 338 3.86 8.68 15.63
C LEU A 338 5.09 8.47 14.75
N LYS A 339 6.10 7.74 15.22
CA LYS A 339 7.29 7.40 14.43
C LYS A 339 6.94 6.61 13.17
N SER A 340 5.94 5.72 13.25
CA SER A 340 5.50 4.92 12.10
C SER A 340 4.89 5.77 10.97
N MET A 341 4.48 6.98 11.27
CA MET A 341 3.88 7.93 10.32
C MET A 341 4.81 9.09 9.95
N THR A 342 6.00 9.17 10.55
CA THR A 342 6.92 10.30 10.39
C THR A 342 8.36 9.82 10.11
N LEU A 343 9.11 9.47 11.15
CA LEU A 343 10.53 9.10 11.05
C LEU A 343 10.75 7.81 10.25
N TRP A 344 9.93 6.78 10.49
CA TRP A 344 10.14 5.48 9.86
C TRP A 344 9.79 5.46 8.36
N PRO A 345 8.72 6.13 7.88
CA PRO A 345 8.54 6.31 6.45
C PRO A 345 9.68 7.09 5.79
N ALA A 346 10.16 8.17 6.44
CA ALA A 346 11.29 8.94 5.93
C ALA A 346 12.54 8.04 5.80
N TYR A 347 12.86 7.24 6.83
CA TYR A 347 13.93 6.26 6.77
C TYR A 347 13.71 5.25 5.63
N ALA A 348 12.53 4.66 5.55
CA ALA A 348 12.23 3.66 4.52
C ALA A 348 12.30 4.20 3.08
N ALA A 349 12.23 5.52 2.91
CA ALA A 349 12.35 6.23 1.64
C ALA A 349 13.73 6.88 1.42
N PHE A 350 14.72 6.64 2.29
CA PHE A 350 16.04 7.30 2.27
C PHE A 350 15.96 8.84 2.39
N MET A 351 14.95 9.35 3.08
CA MET A 351 14.67 10.77 3.26
C MET A 351 14.85 11.23 4.72
N GLU A 352 15.43 10.41 5.57
CA GLU A 352 15.58 10.70 7.01
C GLU A 352 16.45 11.91 7.33
N LYS A 353 17.28 12.35 6.39
CA LYS A 353 18.11 13.55 6.51
C LYS A 353 17.36 14.82 6.12
N GLU A 354 16.29 14.68 5.34
CA GLU A 354 15.51 15.78 4.76
C GLU A 354 14.14 15.94 5.39
N SER A 355 13.56 14.86 5.97
CA SER A 355 12.17 14.87 6.48
C SER A 355 11.98 13.95 7.69
N GLY A 356 10.74 13.80 8.15
CA GLY A 356 10.34 12.90 9.23
C GLY A 356 10.42 13.50 10.64
N SER A 357 11.11 14.61 10.83
CA SER A 357 11.19 15.36 12.10
C SER A 357 11.43 16.85 11.87
N LEU A 358 11.10 17.66 12.86
CA LEU A 358 11.35 19.10 12.86
C LEU A 358 12.71 19.38 13.51
N GLU A 359 13.77 19.26 12.73
CA GLU A 359 15.15 19.48 13.14
C GLU A 359 15.83 20.48 12.20
N PRO A 360 16.81 21.27 12.67
CA PRO A 360 17.58 22.16 11.81
C PRO A 360 18.21 21.43 10.62
N GLY A 361 18.01 21.95 9.42
CA GLY A 361 18.51 21.36 8.16
C GLY A 361 17.51 20.48 7.44
N LYS A 362 16.38 20.11 8.06
CA LYS A 362 15.28 19.38 7.40
C LYS A 362 14.22 20.33 6.84
N PHE A 363 13.38 19.80 5.96
CA PHE A 363 12.24 20.55 5.45
C PHE A 363 11.29 20.98 6.56
N ALA A 364 10.81 22.21 6.49
CA ALA A 364 9.79 22.74 7.39
C ALA A 364 8.39 22.22 7.00
N ASP A 365 8.22 20.90 7.08
CA ASP A 365 6.97 20.19 6.81
C ASP A 365 6.31 19.82 8.13
N PHE A 366 5.13 20.39 8.40
CA PHE A 366 4.42 20.10 9.65
C PHE A 366 2.92 20.33 9.54
N VAL A 367 2.20 19.70 10.46
CA VAL A 367 0.77 19.87 10.65
C VAL A 367 0.48 20.46 12.03
N ILE A 368 -0.51 21.33 12.09
CA ILE A 368 -1.06 21.86 13.34
C ILE A 368 -2.40 21.18 13.59
N LEU A 369 -2.52 20.54 14.74
CA LEU A 369 -3.72 19.87 15.21
C LEU A 369 -4.40 20.70 16.31
N ASP A 370 -5.71 20.59 16.46
CA ASP A 370 -6.46 21.30 17.52
C ASP A 370 -6.41 20.58 18.88
N GLN A 371 -5.86 19.37 18.94
CA GLN A 371 -5.69 18.57 20.15
C GLN A 371 -4.31 17.89 20.18
N ASP A 372 -3.80 17.63 21.39
CA ASP A 372 -2.57 16.86 21.60
C ASP A 372 -2.88 15.35 21.56
N ILE A 373 -2.70 14.73 20.40
CA ILE A 373 -2.95 13.29 20.19
C ILE A 373 -2.03 12.39 21.02
N MET A 374 -0.97 12.95 21.61
CA MET A 374 -0.07 12.21 22.51
C MET A 374 -0.61 12.12 23.93
N GLN A 375 -1.58 12.97 24.31
CA GLN A 375 -2.08 13.08 25.69
C GLN A 375 -3.57 12.75 25.83
N ILE A 376 -4.41 13.12 24.84
CA ILE A 376 -5.86 12.91 24.91
C ILE A 376 -6.22 11.41 25.02
N PRO A 377 -7.37 11.03 25.62
CA PRO A 377 -7.88 9.67 25.58
C PRO A 377 -7.96 9.12 24.15
N ALA A 378 -7.68 7.81 23.98
CA ALA A 378 -7.60 7.20 22.64
C ALA A 378 -8.90 7.37 21.85
N GLU A 379 -10.05 7.28 22.51
CA GLU A 379 -11.38 7.45 21.94
C GLU A 379 -11.67 8.87 21.41
N LEU A 380 -10.82 9.84 21.75
CA LEU A 380 -10.93 11.21 21.26
C LEU A 380 -10.00 11.51 20.08
N ILE A 381 -9.07 10.63 19.76
CA ILE A 381 -8.10 10.85 18.66
C ILE A 381 -8.80 11.18 17.35
N LEU A 382 -9.86 10.45 17.00
CA LEU A 382 -10.61 10.66 15.76
C LEU A 382 -11.46 11.94 15.73
N LYS A 383 -11.58 12.64 16.88
CA LYS A 383 -12.22 13.96 16.97
C LYS A 383 -11.26 15.12 16.77
N THR A 384 -9.96 14.82 16.65
CA THR A 384 -8.91 15.80 16.37
C THR A 384 -9.03 16.31 14.94
N ASN A 385 -8.86 17.61 14.77
CA ASN A 385 -8.92 18.24 13.46
C ASN A 385 -7.55 18.83 13.06
N VAL A 386 -7.29 18.80 11.77
CA VAL A 386 -6.18 19.53 11.18
C VAL A 386 -6.55 21.02 11.12
N VAL A 387 -5.77 21.85 11.75
CA VAL A 387 -5.92 23.33 11.74
C VAL A 387 -5.20 23.91 10.52
N ALA A 388 -3.97 23.49 10.30
CA ALA A 388 -3.18 23.93 9.14
C ALA A 388 -2.11 22.90 8.77
N THR A 389 -1.73 22.86 7.49
CA THR A 389 -0.63 22.04 6.96
C THR A 389 0.38 22.92 6.25
N TYR A 390 1.66 22.70 6.54
CA TYR A 390 2.77 23.45 5.98
C TYR A 390 3.73 22.50 5.25
N LEU A 391 4.18 22.91 4.07
CA LEU A 391 5.13 22.20 3.22
C LEU A 391 6.29 23.12 2.86
N GLY A 392 7.50 22.82 3.34
CA GLY A 392 8.65 23.69 3.18
C GLY A 392 8.43 25.09 3.76
N GLY A 393 7.67 25.22 4.85
CA GLY A 393 7.29 26.49 5.45
C GLY A 393 6.14 27.24 4.75
N LYS A 394 5.71 26.78 3.56
CA LYS A 394 4.54 27.33 2.86
C LYS A 394 3.27 26.69 3.42
N GLN A 395 2.28 27.48 3.80
CA GLN A 395 0.97 26.99 4.17
C GLN A 395 0.23 26.44 2.93
N VAL A 396 -0.09 25.14 2.93
CA VAL A 396 -0.78 24.45 1.81
C VAL A 396 -2.23 24.13 2.14
N TYR A 397 -2.57 24.15 3.43
CA TYR A 397 -3.95 24.02 3.90
C TYR A 397 -4.20 24.86 5.16
N GLN A 398 -5.38 25.45 5.24
CA GLN A 398 -5.95 26.11 6.41
C GLN A 398 -7.40 25.68 6.57
N ARG A 399 -7.78 25.21 7.76
CA ARG A 399 -9.17 24.92 8.10
C ARG A 399 -9.99 26.22 8.04
N PRO A 400 -11.13 26.22 7.32
CA PRO A 400 -12.02 27.39 7.34
C PRO A 400 -12.48 27.70 8.77
N VAL A 401 -12.47 28.98 9.13
CA VAL A 401 -13.10 29.44 10.38
C VAL A 401 -14.60 29.27 10.20
N GLN A 402 -15.24 28.49 11.09
CA GLN A 402 -16.69 28.31 11.11
C GLN A 402 -17.38 29.53 11.74
#